data_a20e30ad8c2dd530ad68eb1c443cceb3
#
_entry.id   a20e30ad8c2dd530ad68eb1c443cceb3
#
_cell.length_a   1.000
_cell.length_b   1.000
_cell.length_c   1.000
_cell.angle_alpha   90.00
_cell.angle_beta   90.00
_cell.angle_gamma   90.00
#
_symmetry.space_group_name_H-M   'P 1'
#
loop_
_entity.id
_entity.type
_entity.pdbx_description
1 polymer ?
#
loop_
_entity_poly.entity_id
_entity_poly.type
_entity_poly.pdbx_seq_one_letter_code
_entity_poly.pdbx_strand_id
1 'polypeptide(L)'
;ASLVAQQPAPGTIAGTITDPDGRAVPRVPVLAVHETTKAVYRAASSATGEYSISQLPAGSYLLTTQVLANSFRPFARAGVQITPGQAVKLDIRMEEGIALNTLGDGREFFQDVAKANLPKLVIPTGPTPRMQDGKPDFSGYWSAAGGSSDLGLPEFQDWAVALAIKRQADDLRDLPGSLCLPNGVVLAVNNGVAQRIVQAPGLLVMYSEGQLPRQIFLDGRGHPSDPNPTWRGHSVGRWDGDTLISDTIGFNDRPWLDWSGHSQTEKLHVVERFRRPDLGHLELEMRLEDAGALKAPWTIKRTYILDPK
;
A
#
# COMPACT_ATOMS: atom_id res chain seq x y z
N ALA A 1 45.16 -20.29 -22.73
CA ALA A 1 44.32 -20.59 -21.58
C ALA A 1 43.71 -19.29 -21.11
N SER A 2 42.40 -19.06 -21.35
CA SER A 2 41.69 -17.92 -20.82
C SER A 2 41.43 -18.17 -19.34
N LEU A 3 42.01 -17.33 -18.49
CA LEU A 3 41.67 -17.26 -17.08
C LEU A 3 40.17 -16.78 -16.98
N VAL A 4 39.28 -17.70 -16.69
CA VAL A 4 37.93 -17.36 -16.26
C VAL A 4 38.07 -16.74 -14.86
N ALA A 5 37.91 -15.43 -14.75
CA ALA A 5 37.90 -14.76 -13.45
C ALA A 5 36.75 -15.34 -12.64
N GLN A 6 37.06 -16.03 -11.55
CA GLN A 6 36.11 -16.60 -10.64
C GLN A 6 35.32 -15.43 -9.98
N GLN A 7 34.03 -15.34 -10.24
CA GLN A 7 33.21 -14.31 -9.58
C GLN A 7 33.30 -14.50 -8.06
N PRO A 8 33.48 -13.40 -7.29
CA PRO A 8 33.52 -13.48 -5.83
C PRO A 8 32.22 -14.10 -5.30
N ALA A 9 32.32 -14.94 -4.28
CA ALA A 9 31.16 -15.56 -3.66
C ALA A 9 30.20 -14.48 -3.17
N PRO A 10 28.89 -14.58 -3.50
CA PRO A 10 27.91 -13.58 -3.07
C PRO A 10 27.70 -13.62 -1.55
N GLY A 11 27.40 -12.47 -0.96
CA GLY A 11 27.04 -12.36 0.45
C GLY A 11 25.53 -12.41 0.69
N THR A 12 25.17 -12.30 1.97
CA THR A 12 23.77 -12.33 2.43
C THR A 12 23.56 -11.32 3.56
N ILE A 13 22.42 -10.64 3.56
CA ILE A 13 21.90 -9.89 4.73
C ILE A 13 20.66 -10.62 5.21
N ALA A 14 20.61 -10.99 6.49
CA ALA A 14 19.47 -11.65 7.10
C ALA A 14 19.21 -11.10 8.51
N GLY A 15 18.00 -11.26 9.00
CA GLY A 15 17.63 -10.82 10.34
C GLY A 15 16.14 -11.02 10.61
N THR A 16 15.67 -10.41 11.70
CA THR A 16 14.27 -10.41 12.11
C THR A 16 13.72 -8.99 12.12
N ILE A 17 12.43 -8.86 11.81
CA ILE A 17 11.69 -7.60 11.90
C ILE A 17 10.67 -7.71 13.01
N THR A 18 10.77 -6.80 13.98
CA THR A 18 9.84 -6.74 15.12
C THR A 18 9.21 -5.36 15.23
N ASP A 19 8.03 -5.31 15.82
CA ASP A 19 7.40 -4.08 16.28
C ASP A 19 8.07 -3.52 17.55
N PRO A 20 7.64 -2.35 18.07
CA PRO A 20 8.17 -1.80 19.32
C PRO A 20 7.97 -2.71 20.55
N ASP A 21 6.98 -3.61 20.53
CA ASP A 21 6.71 -4.57 21.59
C ASP A 21 7.52 -5.86 21.45
N GLY A 22 8.32 -5.99 20.39
CA GLY A 22 9.13 -7.19 20.11
C GLY A 22 8.36 -8.31 19.40
N ARG A 23 7.12 -8.05 18.92
CA ARG A 23 6.36 -9.02 18.15
C ARG A 23 6.83 -9.04 16.70
N ALA A 24 6.80 -10.21 16.07
CA ALA A 24 7.16 -10.35 14.65
C ALA A 24 6.24 -9.54 13.73
N VAL A 25 6.83 -8.80 12.78
CA VAL A 25 6.08 -8.08 11.76
C VAL A 25 6.22 -8.82 10.42
N PRO A 26 5.17 -9.48 9.93
CA PRO A 26 5.23 -10.24 8.70
C PRO A 26 5.04 -9.36 7.46
N ARG A 27 5.56 -9.85 6.33
CA ARG A 27 5.36 -9.27 4.98
C ARG A 27 5.86 -7.82 4.83
N VAL A 28 6.85 -7.42 5.61
CA VAL A 28 7.54 -6.14 5.42
C VAL A 28 8.52 -6.28 4.26
N PRO A 29 8.37 -5.54 3.17
CA PRO A 29 9.35 -5.52 2.10
C PRO A 29 10.68 -4.92 2.60
N VAL A 30 11.79 -5.62 2.36
CA VAL A 30 13.14 -5.19 2.69
C VAL A 30 13.92 -5.03 1.40
N LEU A 31 14.59 -3.91 1.24
CA LEU A 31 15.43 -3.63 0.07
C LEU A 31 16.87 -3.40 0.52
N ALA A 32 17.80 -4.02 -0.20
CA ALA A 32 19.22 -3.70 -0.14
C ALA A 32 19.62 -3.01 -1.45
N VAL A 33 19.95 -1.73 -1.37
CA VAL A 33 20.35 -0.91 -2.53
C VAL A 33 21.87 -0.77 -2.51
N HIS A 34 22.54 -1.29 -3.52
CA HIS A 34 23.99 -1.14 -3.63
C HIS A 34 24.37 0.33 -3.87
N GLU A 35 25.13 0.94 -2.97
CA GLU A 35 25.34 2.40 -2.97
C GLU A 35 26.03 2.93 -4.23
N THR A 36 26.91 2.13 -4.85
CA THR A 36 27.62 2.52 -6.08
C THR A 36 26.83 2.20 -7.34
N THR A 37 26.38 0.95 -7.51
CA THR A 37 25.75 0.50 -8.75
C THR A 37 24.26 0.80 -8.81
N LYS A 38 23.65 1.17 -7.68
CA LYS A 38 22.20 1.39 -7.50
C LYS A 38 21.35 0.14 -7.75
N ALA A 39 21.97 -1.04 -7.88
CA ALA A 39 21.24 -2.30 -7.99
C ALA A 39 20.41 -2.55 -6.72
N VAL A 40 19.17 -3.02 -6.90
CA VAL A 40 18.20 -3.23 -5.82
C VAL A 40 17.93 -4.72 -5.66
N TYR A 41 18.15 -5.24 -4.45
CA TYR A 41 17.86 -6.60 -4.05
C TYR A 41 16.73 -6.59 -3.03
N ARG A 42 15.83 -7.59 -3.08
CA ARG A 42 14.57 -7.57 -2.34
C ARG A 42 14.33 -8.87 -1.60
N ALA A 43 13.69 -8.74 -0.45
CA ALA A 43 13.04 -9.82 0.29
C ALA A 43 11.80 -9.29 1.00
N ALA A 44 11.05 -10.17 1.65
CA ALA A 44 10.00 -9.78 2.59
C ALA A 44 10.14 -10.62 3.86
N SER A 45 9.70 -10.08 4.99
CA SER A 45 9.66 -10.84 6.22
C SER A 45 8.62 -11.95 6.18
N SER A 46 8.98 -13.11 6.75
CA SER A 46 8.11 -14.27 6.92
C SER A 46 7.01 -14.02 7.98
N ALA A 47 6.17 -15.02 8.23
CA ALA A 47 5.19 -14.99 9.32
C ALA A 47 5.83 -14.84 10.70
N THR A 48 7.09 -15.25 10.85
CA THR A 48 7.90 -15.13 12.07
C THR A 48 8.78 -13.88 12.10
N GLY A 49 8.61 -12.98 11.12
CA GLY A 49 9.38 -11.75 10.99
C GLY A 49 10.77 -11.92 10.39
N GLU A 50 11.20 -13.13 10.05
CA GLU A 50 12.52 -13.39 9.48
C GLU A 50 12.61 -12.93 8.03
N TYR A 51 13.74 -12.33 7.64
CA TYR A 51 14.02 -11.98 6.25
C TYR A 51 15.45 -12.39 5.85
N SER A 52 15.67 -12.62 4.56
CA SER A 52 16.98 -12.92 4.01
C SER A 52 17.09 -12.42 2.58
N ILE A 53 18.11 -11.60 2.31
CA ILE A 53 18.48 -11.13 0.99
C ILE A 53 19.83 -11.77 0.65
N SER A 54 19.82 -12.73 -0.26
CA SER A 54 20.99 -13.47 -0.72
C SER A 54 21.50 -12.94 -2.06
N GLN A 55 22.60 -13.52 -2.56
CA GLN A 55 23.19 -13.20 -3.85
C GLN A 55 23.66 -11.74 -3.96
N LEU A 56 24.09 -11.15 -2.84
CA LEU A 56 24.60 -9.79 -2.81
C LEU A 56 26.08 -9.74 -3.26
N PRO A 57 26.41 -9.01 -4.33
CA PRO A 57 27.81 -8.68 -4.63
C PRO A 57 28.50 -7.98 -3.46
N ALA A 58 29.81 -8.10 -3.36
CA ALA A 58 30.56 -7.36 -2.37
C ALA A 58 30.42 -5.85 -2.59
N GLY A 59 30.22 -5.09 -1.51
CA GLY A 59 30.03 -3.64 -1.58
C GLY A 59 29.32 -3.05 -0.36
N SER A 60 29.05 -1.75 -0.44
CA SER A 60 28.28 -1.01 0.54
C SER A 60 26.82 -0.92 0.11
N TYR A 61 25.91 -1.12 1.06
CA TYR A 61 24.47 -1.16 0.83
C TYR A 61 23.73 -0.20 1.74
N LEU A 62 22.69 0.43 1.20
CA LEU A 62 21.61 1.01 1.96
C LEU A 62 20.53 -0.06 2.14
N LEU A 63 20.29 -0.49 3.39
CA LEU A 63 19.17 -1.36 3.73
C LEU A 63 17.98 -0.50 4.16
N THR A 64 16.82 -0.73 3.56
CA THR A 64 15.58 0.00 3.89
C THR A 64 14.36 -0.92 3.86
N THR A 65 13.32 -0.56 4.61
CA THR A 65 12.00 -1.21 4.54
C THR A 65 11.04 -0.34 3.76
N GLN A 66 10.12 -0.98 3.01
CA GLN A 66 8.97 -0.30 2.44
C GLN A 66 7.79 -0.42 3.39
N VAL A 67 7.18 0.71 3.74
CA VAL A 67 5.98 0.73 4.58
C VAL A 67 4.77 1.02 3.70
N LEU A 68 3.98 0.00 3.42
CA LEU A 68 2.81 0.10 2.56
C LEU A 68 1.57 0.66 3.28
N ALA A 69 1.57 0.57 4.61
CA ALA A 69 0.55 1.16 5.49
C ALA A 69 1.22 1.98 6.60
N ASN A 70 0.49 2.92 7.20
CA ASN A 70 1.03 3.88 8.17
C ASN A 70 1.30 3.32 9.58
N SER A 71 1.37 2.00 9.73
CA SER A 71 1.60 1.36 11.04
C SER A 71 3.01 1.61 11.60
N PHE A 72 3.99 1.78 10.72
CA PHE A 72 5.40 1.93 11.11
C PHE A 72 6.11 3.01 10.28
N ARG A 73 7.20 3.54 10.82
CA ARG A 73 8.15 4.36 10.05
C ARG A 73 8.98 3.46 9.14
N PRO A 74 9.34 3.91 7.94
CA PRO A 74 10.35 3.24 7.12
C PRO A 74 11.69 3.16 7.88
N PHE A 75 12.30 1.98 7.88
CA PHE A 75 13.67 1.84 8.39
C PHE A 75 14.65 2.11 7.27
N ALA A 76 15.76 2.80 7.57
CA ALA A 76 16.86 2.99 6.64
C ALA A 76 18.21 2.93 7.37
N ARG A 77 19.15 2.14 6.84
CA ARG A 77 20.52 2.04 7.34
C ARG A 77 21.49 2.01 6.16
N ALA A 78 22.27 3.08 6.00
CA ALA A 78 23.32 3.17 5.00
C ALA A 78 24.63 2.51 5.48
N GLY A 79 25.53 2.24 4.55
CA GLY A 79 26.89 1.76 4.86
C GLY A 79 26.95 0.31 5.35
N VAL A 80 25.96 -0.53 5.04
CA VAL A 80 26.01 -1.97 5.36
C VAL A 80 27.02 -2.64 4.45
N GLN A 81 28.17 -3.01 4.99
CA GLN A 81 29.28 -3.61 4.23
C GLN A 81 29.05 -5.11 4.04
N ILE A 82 29.20 -5.56 2.80
CA ILE A 82 29.18 -6.97 2.41
C ILE A 82 30.55 -7.32 1.78
N THR A 83 31.24 -8.26 2.38
CA THR A 83 32.45 -8.87 1.79
C THR A 83 32.08 -10.20 1.11
N PRO A 84 32.93 -10.72 0.21
CA PRO A 84 32.65 -11.96 -0.49
C PRO A 84 32.33 -13.12 0.46
N GLY A 85 31.18 -13.79 0.24
CA GLY A 85 30.71 -14.93 1.04
C GLY A 85 30.24 -14.59 2.46
N GLN A 86 30.19 -13.31 2.84
CA GLN A 86 29.80 -12.89 4.18
C GLN A 86 28.28 -12.97 4.38
N ALA A 87 27.87 -13.50 5.55
CA ALA A 87 26.51 -13.34 6.06
C ALA A 87 26.49 -12.25 7.15
N VAL A 88 25.74 -11.18 6.90
CA VAL A 88 25.54 -10.09 7.86
C VAL A 88 24.20 -10.27 8.53
N LYS A 89 24.16 -10.35 9.86
CA LYS A 89 22.94 -10.33 10.64
C LYS A 89 22.56 -8.89 10.97
N LEU A 90 21.33 -8.48 10.62
CA LEU A 90 20.80 -7.16 10.91
C LEU A 90 19.34 -7.28 11.31
N ASP A 91 19.06 -7.26 12.60
CA ASP A 91 17.70 -7.25 13.13
C ASP A 91 17.14 -5.81 13.07
N ILE A 92 15.89 -5.68 12.67
CA ILE A 92 15.18 -4.41 12.49
C ILE A 92 14.06 -4.34 13.52
N ARG A 93 14.12 -3.35 14.40
CA ARG A 93 12.98 -2.98 15.25
C ARG A 93 12.29 -1.81 14.60
N MET A 94 11.05 -2.01 14.14
CA MET A 94 10.26 -0.98 13.53
C MET A 94 9.86 0.07 14.58
N GLU A 95 9.89 1.33 14.19
CA GLU A 95 9.34 2.42 14.99
C GLU A 95 7.89 2.65 14.61
N GLU A 96 7.07 3.11 15.55
CA GLU A 96 5.70 3.48 15.26
C GLU A 96 5.66 4.57 14.19
N GLY A 97 4.75 4.41 13.23
CA GLY A 97 4.52 5.36 12.16
C GLY A 97 4.05 6.71 12.70
N ILE A 98 4.26 7.76 11.93
CA ILE A 98 3.68 9.07 12.23
C ILE A 98 2.18 8.94 12.00
N ALA A 99 1.39 8.69 13.04
CA ALA A 99 0.00 9.09 12.96
C ALA A 99 -0.01 10.61 12.96
N LEU A 100 -0.43 11.22 11.87
CA LEU A 100 -0.72 12.65 11.81
C LEU A 100 -1.92 12.92 12.74
N ASN A 101 -1.65 12.98 14.02
CA ASN A 101 -2.62 13.40 15.00
C ASN A 101 -2.29 14.86 15.34
N THR A 102 -3.11 15.78 14.88
CA THR A 102 -2.98 17.23 15.11
C THR A 102 -3.16 17.64 16.57
N LEU A 103 -3.39 16.71 17.46
CA LEU A 103 -3.65 16.94 18.89
C LEU A 103 -2.54 16.36 19.77
N GLY A 104 -1.28 16.82 19.62
CA GLY A 104 -0.20 16.66 20.59
C GLY A 104 -0.10 15.33 21.38
N ASP A 105 0.96 15.15 22.11
CA ASP A 105 1.48 13.93 22.78
C ASP A 105 0.57 13.09 23.72
N GLY A 106 -0.74 13.13 23.57
CA GLY A 106 -1.66 12.29 24.35
C GLY A 106 -1.94 10.90 23.73
N ARG A 107 -1.11 10.41 22.83
CA ARG A 107 -1.34 9.21 22.01
C ARG A 107 -1.55 7.93 22.81
N GLU A 108 -0.68 7.65 23.75
CA GLU A 108 -0.73 6.42 24.53
C GLU A 108 -2.02 6.35 25.35
N PHE A 109 -2.35 7.43 26.03
CA PHE A 109 -3.56 7.51 26.84
C PHE A 109 -4.83 7.37 26.00
N PHE A 110 -4.94 8.07 24.86
CA PHE A 110 -6.13 7.97 24.01
C PHE A 110 -6.22 6.66 23.24
N GLN A 111 -5.11 6.05 22.85
CA GLN A 111 -5.13 4.74 22.18
C GLN A 111 -5.53 3.63 23.14
N ASP A 112 -5.06 3.63 24.37
CA ASP A 112 -5.42 2.61 25.36
C ASP A 112 -6.86 2.76 25.84
N VAL A 113 -7.32 3.99 26.07
CA VAL A 113 -8.72 4.28 26.40
C VAL A 113 -9.64 3.96 25.22
N ALA A 114 -9.24 4.28 23.99
CA ALA A 114 -10.00 3.93 22.80
C ALA A 114 -10.04 2.42 22.57
N LYS A 115 -8.91 1.71 22.69
CA LYS A 115 -8.86 0.23 22.58
C LYS A 115 -9.69 -0.46 23.65
N ALA A 116 -9.69 0.06 24.88
CA ALA A 116 -10.45 -0.50 25.99
C ALA A 116 -11.97 -0.28 25.87
N ASN A 117 -12.40 0.80 25.23
CA ASN A 117 -13.79 1.22 25.17
C ASN A 117 -14.44 1.11 23.79
N LEU A 118 -13.69 0.73 22.74
CA LEU A 118 -14.32 0.46 21.45
C LEU A 118 -15.19 -0.78 21.57
N PRO A 119 -16.52 -0.66 21.35
CA PRO A 119 -17.36 -1.84 21.26
C PRO A 119 -16.78 -2.76 20.18
N LYS A 120 -16.67 -4.05 20.49
CA LYS A 120 -16.28 -5.05 19.49
C LYS A 120 -17.24 -4.87 18.29
N LEU A 121 -16.68 -4.55 17.13
CA LEU A 121 -17.46 -4.45 15.92
C LEU A 121 -18.12 -5.82 15.65
N VAL A 122 -19.43 -5.87 15.76
CA VAL A 122 -20.20 -7.07 15.44
C VAL A 122 -20.46 -7.04 13.94
N ILE A 123 -19.78 -7.92 13.22
CA ILE A 123 -19.97 -8.03 11.78
C ILE A 123 -21.36 -8.58 11.50
N PRO A 124 -22.22 -7.82 10.79
CA PRO A 124 -23.56 -8.30 10.48
C PRO A 124 -23.48 -9.52 9.54
N THR A 125 -24.35 -10.49 9.76
CA THR A 125 -24.42 -11.72 8.98
C THR A 125 -25.74 -11.75 8.19
N GLY A 126 -25.70 -12.34 7.00
CA GLY A 126 -26.88 -12.50 6.15
C GLY A 126 -26.49 -12.53 4.67
N PRO A 127 -27.48 -12.71 3.78
CA PRO A 127 -27.24 -12.67 2.35
C PRO A 127 -26.86 -11.28 1.87
N THR A 128 -26.15 -11.23 0.74
CA THR A 128 -25.79 -9.98 0.07
C THR A 128 -27.05 -9.17 -0.29
N PRO A 129 -27.21 -7.93 0.20
CA PRO A 129 -28.29 -7.03 -0.22
C PRO A 129 -28.21 -6.74 -1.72
N ARG A 130 -29.37 -6.47 -2.33
CA ARG A 130 -29.45 -6.18 -3.76
C ARG A 130 -30.21 -4.91 -4.05
N MET A 131 -29.76 -4.21 -5.09
CA MET A 131 -30.45 -3.09 -5.70
C MET A 131 -31.68 -3.58 -6.48
N GLN A 132 -32.54 -2.65 -6.92
CA GLN A 132 -33.76 -2.98 -7.70
C GLN A 132 -33.46 -3.69 -9.01
N ASP A 133 -32.29 -3.46 -9.61
CA ASP A 133 -31.81 -4.13 -10.83
C ASP A 133 -31.21 -5.54 -10.58
N GLY A 134 -31.27 -6.02 -9.34
CA GLY A 134 -30.72 -7.31 -8.90
C GLY A 134 -29.22 -7.33 -8.67
N LYS A 135 -28.49 -6.24 -8.92
CA LYS A 135 -27.05 -6.14 -8.63
C LYS A 135 -26.79 -6.03 -7.14
N PRO A 136 -25.63 -6.52 -6.65
CA PRO A 136 -25.26 -6.31 -5.26
C PRO A 136 -25.31 -4.83 -4.88
N ASP A 137 -25.86 -4.53 -3.71
CA ASP A 137 -25.81 -3.19 -3.12
C ASP A 137 -24.54 -3.06 -2.28
N PHE A 138 -23.65 -2.16 -2.67
CA PHE A 138 -22.41 -1.87 -1.93
C PHE A 138 -22.58 -0.71 -0.95
N SER A 139 -23.75 -0.11 -0.85
CA SER A 139 -23.98 1.01 0.06
C SER A 139 -23.69 0.61 1.51
N GLY A 140 -23.06 1.51 2.25
CA GLY A 140 -22.72 1.29 3.65
C GLY A 140 -21.45 2.03 4.08
N TYR A 141 -21.13 1.90 5.36
CA TYR A 141 -19.86 2.36 5.92
C TYR A 141 -18.95 1.14 6.12
N TRP A 142 -17.81 1.15 5.48
CA TRP A 142 -16.92 0.01 5.38
C TRP A 142 -15.57 0.31 6.03
N SER A 143 -15.23 -0.42 7.08
CA SER A 143 -13.94 -0.36 7.75
C SER A 143 -13.03 -1.49 7.28
N ALA A 144 -11.74 -1.22 7.12
CA ALA A 144 -10.81 -2.28 6.74
C ALA A 144 -10.74 -3.36 7.82
N ALA A 145 -10.90 -4.62 7.44
CA ALA A 145 -10.70 -5.74 8.34
C ALA A 145 -9.20 -5.89 8.65
N GLY A 146 -8.83 -5.81 9.90
CA GLY A 146 -7.46 -6.02 10.35
C GLY A 146 -6.97 -7.43 9.97
N GLY A 147 -5.77 -7.56 9.43
CA GLY A 147 -5.12 -8.83 9.13
C GLY A 147 -5.58 -9.55 7.85
N SER A 148 -6.63 -9.09 7.18
CA SER A 148 -7.16 -9.71 5.95
C SER A 148 -6.71 -9.00 4.66
N SER A 149 -5.59 -8.30 4.70
CA SER A 149 -5.06 -7.56 3.56
C SER A 149 -3.79 -8.22 3.04
N ASP A 150 -3.71 -8.35 1.72
CA ASP A 150 -2.49 -8.66 1.01
C ASP A 150 -2.12 -7.45 0.15
N LEU A 151 -1.07 -6.74 0.56
CA LEU A 151 -0.60 -5.53 -0.12
C LEU A 151 0.37 -5.85 -1.26
N GLY A 152 0.70 -7.12 -1.47
CA GLY A 152 1.66 -7.53 -2.49
C GLY A 152 3.08 -7.02 -2.23
N LEU A 153 3.96 -7.23 -3.20
CA LEU A 153 5.35 -6.78 -3.18
C LEU A 153 5.62 -5.98 -4.47
N PRO A 154 5.38 -4.66 -4.48
CA PRO A 154 5.57 -3.86 -5.69
C PRO A 154 7.04 -3.77 -6.08
N GLU A 155 7.30 -3.79 -7.39
CA GLU A 155 8.61 -3.53 -7.97
C GLU A 155 8.64 -2.16 -8.61
N PHE A 156 9.31 -1.21 -7.95
CA PHE A 156 9.40 0.17 -8.44
C PHE A 156 10.57 0.36 -9.41
N GLN A 157 10.43 1.33 -10.31
CA GLN A 157 11.51 1.85 -11.14
C GLN A 157 12.61 2.45 -10.24
N ASP A 158 13.85 2.42 -10.70
CA ASP A 158 15.01 2.84 -9.89
C ASP A 158 14.93 4.30 -9.44
N TRP A 159 14.40 5.19 -10.30
CA TRP A 159 14.18 6.59 -9.92
C TRP A 159 13.14 6.74 -8.79
N ALA A 160 12.07 5.93 -8.81
CA ALA A 160 11.04 5.98 -7.77
C ALA A 160 11.58 5.50 -6.43
N VAL A 161 12.43 4.44 -6.44
CA VAL A 161 13.16 3.99 -5.25
C VAL A 161 14.10 5.07 -4.74
N ALA A 162 14.89 5.70 -5.62
CA ALA A 162 15.82 6.77 -5.24
C ALA A 162 15.11 7.99 -4.64
N LEU A 163 13.95 8.36 -5.21
CA LEU A 163 13.12 9.44 -4.69
C LEU A 163 12.53 9.10 -3.31
N ALA A 164 12.02 7.88 -3.14
CA ALA A 164 11.49 7.43 -1.86
C ALA A 164 12.57 7.44 -0.76
N ILE A 165 13.78 6.98 -1.06
CA ILE A 165 14.93 7.04 -0.14
C ILE A 165 15.23 8.50 0.26
N LYS A 166 15.24 9.43 -0.70
CA LYS A 166 15.47 10.86 -0.43
C LYS A 166 14.36 11.43 0.48
N ARG A 167 13.10 11.10 0.21
CA ARG A 167 11.96 11.55 1.02
C ARG A 167 12.03 11.01 2.44
N GLN A 168 12.43 9.75 2.62
CA GLN A 168 12.64 9.15 3.94
C GLN A 168 13.77 9.84 4.71
N ALA A 169 14.87 10.18 4.04
CA ALA A 169 15.98 10.92 4.66
C ALA A 169 15.60 12.36 5.04
N ASP A 170 14.53 12.92 4.46
CA ASP A 170 13.97 14.24 4.76
C ASP A 170 12.65 14.15 5.57
N ASP A 171 12.50 13.10 6.38
CA ASP A 171 11.35 12.87 7.28
C ASP A 171 9.98 12.96 6.57
N LEU A 172 9.92 12.60 5.28
CA LEU A 172 8.68 12.61 4.48
C LEU A 172 7.95 13.96 4.48
N ARG A 173 8.66 15.09 4.58
CA ARG A 173 8.08 16.45 4.71
C ARG A 173 7.17 16.84 3.55
N ASP A 174 7.39 16.27 2.36
CA ASP A 174 6.58 16.49 1.17
C ASP A 174 5.40 15.51 1.02
N LEU A 175 5.07 14.75 2.08
CA LEU A 175 3.88 13.90 2.10
C LEU A 175 2.63 14.74 1.79
N PRO A 176 1.84 14.41 0.76
CA PRO A 176 0.69 15.22 0.37
C PRO A 176 -0.25 15.55 1.52
N GLY A 177 -0.58 14.58 2.37
CA GLY A 177 -1.43 14.78 3.53
C GLY A 177 -0.88 15.78 4.56
N SER A 178 0.44 15.90 4.72
CA SER A 178 1.08 16.89 5.58
C SER A 178 0.93 18.32 5.04
N LEU A 179 0.69 18.45 3.74
CA LEU A 179 0.46 19.71 3.05
C LEU A 179 -1.04 20.00 2.81
N CYS A 180 -1.94 19.30 3.51
CA CYS A 180 -3.40 19.38 3.30
C CYS A 180 -3.84 19.02 1.87
N LEU A 181 -3.03 18.26 1.13
CA LEU A 181 -3.36 17.77 -0.20
C LEU A 181 -4.02 16.38 -0.10
N PRO A 182 -4.89 16.02 -1.04
CA PRO A 182 -5.56 14.72 -1.01
C PRO A 182 -4.56 13.57 -1.19
N ASN A 183 -4.80 12.44 -0.53
CA ASN A 183 -4.15 11.19 -0.89
C ASN A 183 -4.78 10.61 -2.16
N GLY A 184 -3.99 9.87 -2.95
CA GLY A 184 -4.49 9.17 -4.12
C GLY A 184 -5.38 7.97 -3.77
N VAL A 185 -5.94 7.34 -4.80
CA VAL A 185 -6.77 6.13 -4.65
C VAL A 185 -5.97 5.00 -4.02
N VAL A 186 -4.73 4.80 -4.47
CA VAL A 186 -3.87 3.70 -4.03
C VAL A 186 -3.49 3.82 -2.57
N LEU A 187 -3.02 5.01 -2.15
CA LEU A 187 -2.61 5.23 -0.76
C LEU A 187 -3.80 5.12 0.21
N ALA A 188 -5.00 5.56 -0.20
CA ALA A 188 -6.22 5.39 0.60
C ALA A 188 -6.55 3.91 0.84
N VAL A 189 -6.40 3.05 -0.18
CA VAL A 189 -6.57 1.59 -0.05
C VAL A 189 -5.47 0.98 0.81
N ASN A 190 -4.20 1.36 0.58
CA ASN A 190 -3.06 0.89 1.39
C ASN A 190 -3.21 1.25 2.86
N ASN A 191 -3.76 2.41 3.16
CA ASN A 191 -4.00 2.87 4.53
C ASN A 191 -5.18 2.16 5.21
N GLY A 192 -6.04 1.49 4.45
CA GLY A 192 -7.25 0.87 4.99
C GLY A 192 -8.22 1.88 5.58
N VAL A 193 -8.23 3.10 5.05
CA VAL A 193 -9.17 4.14 5.51
C VAL A 193 -10.60 3.64 5.31
N ALA A 194 -11.42 3.83 6.33
CA ALA A 194 -12.84 3.53 6.26
C ALA A 194 -13.51 4.32 5.12
N GLN A 195 -14.44 3.66 4.44
CA GLN A 195 -15.08 4.22 3.26
C GLN A 195 -16.60 4.17 3.41
N ARG A 196 -17.27 5.29 3.16
CA ARG A 196 -18.70 5.31 2.95
C ARG A 196 -18.98 5.17 1.46
N ILE A 197 -19.70 4.13 1.08
CA ILE A 197 -20.14 3.90 -0.28
C ILE A 197 -21.62 4.24 -0.38
N VAL A 198 -21.98 5.00 -1.41
CA VAL A 198 -23.36 5.31 -1.79
C VAL A 198 -23.53 4.84 -3.23
N GLN A 199 -24.43 3.88 -3.44
CA GLN A 199 -24.75 3.35 -4.75
C GLN A 199 -26.12 3.82 -5.20
N ALA A 200 -26.18 4.34 -6.42
CA ALA A 200 -27.40 4.77 -7.08
C ALA A 200 -27.45 4.19 -8.50
N PRO A 201 -28.59 4.20 -9.19
CA PRO A 201 -28.63 3.83 -10.60
C PRO A 201 -27.62 4.61 -11.43
N GLY A 202 -26.72 3.91 -12.11
CA GLY A 202 -25.71 4.52 -12.97
C GLY A 202 -24.50 5.17 -12.28
N LEU A 203 -24.43 5.18 -10.94
CA LEU A 203 -23.34 5.84 -10.21
C LEU A 203 -23.04 5.17 -8.88
N LEU A 204 -21.76 5.00 -8.57
CA LEU A 204 -21.28 4.66 -7.24
C LEU A 204 -20.34 5.76 -6.75
N VAL A 205 -20.56 6.27 -5.54
CA VAL A 205 -19.73 7.31 -4.93
C VAL A 205 -19.08 6.76 -3.67
N MET A 206 -17.78 6.94 -3.57
CA MET A 206 -16.96 6.54 -2.41
C MET A 206 -16.45 7.77 -1.69
N TYR A 207 -16.69 7.82 -0.39
CA TYR A 207 -16.19 8.87 0.51
C TYR A 207 -15.26 8.24 1.53
N SER A 208 -14.11 8.85 1.73
CA SER A 208 -13.17 8.51 2.80
C SER A 208 -12.78 9.77 3.54
N GLU A 209 -12.53 9.65 4.83
CA GLU A 209 -12.10 10.79 5.64
C GLU A 209 -10.82 11.43 5.09
N GLY A 210 -10.78 12.76 5.02
CA GLY A 210 -9.65 13.51 4.48
C GLY A 210 -9.40 13.33 2.97
N GLN A 211 -10.35 12.73 2.23
CA GLN A 211 -10.21 12.44 0.82
C GLN A 211 -11.27 13.15 -0.02
N LEU A 212 -10.93 13.46 -1.27
CA LEU A 212 -11.93 13.87 -2.25
C LEU A 212 -12.90 12.71 -2.55
N PRO A 213 -14.22 12.98 -2.74
CA PRO A 213 -15.15 11.99 -3.21
C PRO A 213 -14.67 11.36 -4.54
N ARG A 214 -14.84 10.05 -4.68
CA ARG A 214 -14.58 9.34 -5.92
C ARG A 214 -15.89 8.87 -6.52
N GLN A 215 -16.06 9.12 -7.81
CA GLN A 215 -17.23 8.70 -8.59
C GLN A 215 -16.82 7.57 -9.53
N ILE A 216 -17.60 6.50 -9.56
CA ILE A 216 -17.49 5.42 -10.53
C ILE A 216 -18.78 5.42 -11.35
N PHE A 217 -18.66 5.75 -12.62
CA PHE A 217 -19.82 5.84 -13.51
C PHE A 217 -20.22 4.45 -14.00
N LEU A 218 -21.49 4.08 -13.78
CA LEU A 218 -22.06 2.77 -14.10
C LEU A 218 -23.11 2.86 -15.23
N ASP A 219 -23.19 3.98 -15.91
CA ASP A 219 -24.16 4.30 -16.95
C ASP A 219 -23.73 3.88 -18.35
N GLY A 220 -22.65 3.11 -18.47
CA GLY A 220 -22.14 2.58 -19.74
C GLY A 220 -21.29 3.56 -20.54
N ARG A 221 -20.99 4.77 -19.99
CA ARG A 221 -20.04 5.67 -20.63
C ARG A 221 -18.63 5.08 -20.68
N GLY A 222 -17.87 5.46 -21.69
CA GLY A 222 -16.42 5.21 -21.73
C GLY A 222 -15.59 6.30 -21.05
N HIS A 223 -14.29 6.11 -21.03
CA HIS A 223 -13.36 7.18 -20.65
C HIS A 223 -13.34 8.28 -21.71
N PRO A 224 -13.12 9.56 -21.31
CA PRO A 224 -12.79 10.62 -22.27
C PRO A 224 -11.49 10.25 -22.99
N SER A 225 -11.36 10.68 -24.24
CA SER A 225 -10.15 10.45 -25.05
C SER A 225 -8.92 11.17 -24.49
N ASP A 226 -9.14 12.28 -23.79
CA ASP A 226 -8.12 13.10 -23.14
C ASP A 226 -8.65 13.54 -21.76
N PRO A 227 -8.55 12.67 -20.73
CA PRO A 227 -9.01 13.02 -19.40
C PRO A 227 -8.05 14.02 -18.76
N ASN A 228 -8.57 15.13 -18.22
CA ASN A 228 -7.77 16.03 -17.41
C ASN A 228 -7.21 15.27 -16.19
N PRO A 229 -5.89 15.30 -15.93
CA PRO A 229 -5.29 14.58 -14.81
C PRO A 229 -5.81 15.10 -13.46
N THR A 230 -6.32 14.20 -12.63
CA THR A 230 -6.85 14.51 -11.29
C THR A 230 -6.24 13.62 -10.21
N TRP A 231 -6.46 13.97 -8.95
CA TRP A 231 -6.03 13.16 -7.80
C TRP A 231 -6.69 11.78 -7.73
N ARG A 232 -7.91 11.67 -8.26
CA ARG A 232 -8.74 10.45 -8.14
C ARG A 232 -8.96 9.75 -9.48
N GLY A 233 -8.45 10.31 -10.58
CA GLY A 233 -8.68 9.82 -11.93
C GLY A 233 -10.13 9.94 -12.38
N HIS A 234 -10.43 9.37 -13.53
CA HIS A 234 -11.77 9.17 -14.08
C HIS A 234 -12.10 7.69 -14.06
N SER A 235 -13.14 7.30 -13.32
CA SER A 235 -13.51 5.89 -13.14
C SER A 235 -14.80 5.56 -13.88
N VAL A 236 -14.77 4.50 -14.68
CA VAL A 236 -15.95 3.86 -15.28
C VAL A 236 -16.09 2.45 -14.72
N GLY A 237 -17.32 2.01 -14.54
CA GLY A 237 -17.56 0.69 -13.98
C GLY A 237 -18.49 -0.15 -14.83
N ARG A 238 -18.32 -1.45 -14.75
CA ARG A 238 -19.20 -2.45 -15.37
C ARG A 238 -19.40 -3.65 -14.45
N TRP A 239 -20.53 -4.28 -14.58
CA TRP A 239 -20.83 -5.50 -13.84
C TRP A 239 -20.39 -6.75 -14.64
N ASP A 240 -19.74 -7.67 -13.92
CA ASP A 240 -19.43 -9.02 -14.35
C ASP A 240 -20.03 -9.99 -13.33
N GLY A 241 -21.27 -10.44 -13.62
CA GLY A 241 -22.08 -11.13 -12.63
C GLY A 241 -22.36 -10.26 -11.41
N ASP A 242 -21.92 -10.71 -10.23
CA ASP A 242 -22.01 -10.01 -8.94
C ASP A 242 -20.73 -9.22 -8.60
N THR A 243 -19.77 -9.15 -9.51
CA THR A 243 -18.54 -8.38 -9.34
C THR A 243 -18.64 -7.05 -10.07
N LEU A 244 -18.41 -5.95 -9.38
CA LEU A 244 -18.20 -4.64 -10.02
C LEU A 244 -16.74 -4.51 -10.41
N ILE A 245 -16.49 -4.28 -11.70
CA ILE A 245 -15.16 -3.95 -12.21
C ILE A 245 -15.13 -2.44 -12.44
N SER A 246 -14.23 -1.74 -11.76
CA SER A 246 -13.95 -0.33 -11.97
C SER A 246 -12.63 -0.18 -12.72
N ASP A 247 -12.63 0.61 -13.76
CA ASP A 247 -11.48 0.98 -14.58
C ASP A 247 -11.21 2.46 -14.39
N THR A 248 -9.96 2.86 -14.08
CA THR A 248 -9.62 4.25 -13.75
C THR A 248 -8.32 4.67 -14.41
N ILE A 249 -8.40 5.78 -15.14
CA ILE A 249 -7.28 6.46 -15.80
C ILE A 249 -7.31 7.97 -15.50
N GLY A 250 -6.36 8.73 -16.02
CA GLY A 250 -6.34 10.20 -15.88
C GLY A 250 -5.96 10.64 -14.47
N PHE A 251 -4.99 9.99 -13.87
CA PHE A 251 -4.39 10.42 -12.62
C PHE A 251 -3.32 11.49 -12.87
N ASN A 252 -3.15 12.41 -11.92
CA ASN A 252 -1.96 13.25 -11.87
C ASN A 252 -0.81 12.52 -11.14
N ASP A 253 0.40 13.07 -11.19
CA ASP A 253 1.64 12.50 -10.64
C ASP A 253 1.92 12.90 -9.18
N ARG A 254 0.99 13.61 -8.52
CA ARG A 254 1.19 14.19 -7.19
C ARG A 254 1.01 13.21 -6.04
N PRO A 255 0.04 12.26 -6.07
CA PRO A 255 -0.14 11.29 -4.99
C PRO A 255 1.03 10.32 -4.87
N TRP A 256 1.16 9.77 -3.67
CA TRP A 256 2.08 8.67 -3.42
C TRP A 256 1.35 7.33 -3.50
N LEU A 257 2.08 6.30 -3.92
CA LEU A 257 1.57 4.93 -3.99
C LEU A 257 1.60 4.24 -2.62
N ASP A 258 2.55 4.64 -1.76
CA ASP A 258 2.74 4.06 -0.43
C ASP A 258 3.32 5.07 0.57
N TRP A 259 3.42 4.66 1.82
CA TRP A 259 3.97 5.46 2.92
C TRP A 259 5.51 5.54 2.91
N SER A 260 6.18 4.82 2.03
CA SER A 260 7.63 4.93 1.84
C SER A 260 8.01 6.10 0.92
N GLY A 261 7.04 6.75 0.30
CA GLY A 261 7.27 7.91 -0.55
C GLY A 261 7.44 7.60 -2.03
N HIS A 262 6.99 6.43 -2.51
CA HIS A 262 7.00 6.13 -3.93
C HIS A 262 5.90 6.89 -4.66
N SER A 263 6.28 7.65 -5.70
CA SER A 263 5.33 8.40 -6.54
C SER A 263 4.65 7.49 -7.56
N GLN A 264 3.43 7.86 -7.91
CA GLN A 264 2.80 7.44 -9.18
C GLN A 264 3.20 8.38 -10.31
N THR A 265 2.88 8.00 -11.56
CA THR A 265 2.96 8.86 -12.72
C THR A 265 1.57 9.04 -13.35
N GLU A 266 1.44 9.94 -14.33
CA GLU A 266 0.19 10.11 -15.09
C GLU A 266 -0.16 8.88 -15.95
N LYS A 267 0.77 7.91 -16.06
CA LYS A 267 0.53 6.62 -16.74
C LYS A 267 -0.16 5.60 -15.85
N LEU A 268 -0.47 5.96 -14.60
CA LEU A 268 -1.17 5.06 -13.70
C LEU A 268 -2.53 4.67 -14.27
N HIS A 269 -2.76 3.37 -14.36
CA HIS A 269 -4.01 2.73 -14.67
C HIS A 269 -4.38 1.79 -13.53
N VAL A 270 -5.59 1.90 -13.02
CA VAL A 270 -6.07 1.10 -11.89
C VAL A 270 -7.33 0.36 -12.28
N VAL A 271 -7.29 -0.97 -12.15
CA VAL A 271 -8.46 -1.83 -12.31
C VAL A 271 -8.81 -2.43 -10.96
N GLU A 272 -10.04 -2.23 -10.53
CA GLU A 272 -10.54 -2.74 -9.25
C GLU A 272 -11.70 -3.72 -9.47
N ARG A 273 -11.73 -4.75 -8.66
CA ARG A 273 -12.80 -5.74 -8.62
C ARG A 273 -13.40 -5.73 -7.22
N PHE A 274 -14.63 -5.26 -7.12
CA PHE A 274 -15.38 -5.24 -5.87
C PHE A 274 -16.37 -6.40 -5.85
N ARG A 275 -16.40 -7.14 -4.75
CA ARG A 275 -17.32 -8.23 -4.52
C ARG A 275 -17.87 -8.14 -3.11
N ARG A 276 -19.19 -8.27 -2.95
CA ARG A 276 -19.83 -8.37 -1.66
C ARG A 276 -20.34 -9.79 -1.47
N PRO A 277 -19.59 -10.70 -0.80
CA PRO A 277 -19.95 -12.11 -0.69
C PRO A 277 -21.15 -12.33 0.24
N ASP A 278 -21.35 -11.43 1.22
CA ASP A 278 -22.42 -11.47 2.20
C ASP A 278 -22.77 -10.07 2.72
N LEU A 279 -23.67 -9.99 3.73
CA LEU A 279 -24.10 -8.71 4.29
C LEU A 279 -22.91 -7.93 4.89
N GLY A 280 -21.97 -8.60 5.53
CA GLY A 280 -20.95 -8.00 6.40
C GLY A 280 -19.61 -7.73 5.73
N HIS A 281 -19.35 -8.29 4.56
CA HIS A 281 -18.03 -8.22 3.93
C HIS A 281 -18.05 -7.58 2.55
N LEU A 282 -17.02 -6.80 2.24
CA LEU A 282 -16.71 -6.28 0.92
C LEU A 282 -15.26 -6.60 0.59
N GLU A 283 -15.04 -7.36 -0.46
CA GLU A 283 -13.72 -7.74 -0.97
C GLU A 283 -13.33 -6.78 -2.09
N LEU A 284 -12.08 -6.33 -2.06
CA LEU A 284 -11.46 -5.52 -3.10
C LEU A 284 -10.18 -6.21 -3.57
N GLU A 285 -10.07 -6.41 -4.87
CA GLU A 285 -8.82 -6.66 -5.56
C GLU A 285 -8.53 -5.46 -6.46
N MET A 286 -7.40 -4.80 -6.25
CA MET A 286 -6.93 -3.63 -6.99
C MET A 286 -5.66 -4.01 -7.74
N ARG A 287 -5.66 -3.90 -9.05
CA ARG A 287 -4.49 -4.08 -9.92
C ARG A 287 -4.05 -2.73 -10.46
N LEU A 288 -2.78 -2.42 -10.27
CA LEU A 288 -2.13 -1.19 -10.71
C LEU A 288 -1.15 -1.49 -11.83
N GLU A 289 -1.19 -0.67 -12.86
CA GLU A 289 -0.22 -0.62 -13.93
C GLU A 289 0.27 0.81 -14.07
N ASP A 290 1.58 1.04 -13.90
CA ASP A 290 2.21 2.34 -14.08
C ASP A 290 3.63 2.11 -14.61
N ALA A 291 3.76 2.03 -15.93
CA ALA A 291 5.06 1.78 -16.57
C ALA A 291 6.11 2.88 -16.27
N GLY A 292 5.68 4.05 -15.78
CA GLY A 292 6.57 5.12 -15.34
C GLY A 292 7.15 4.87 -13.94
N ALA A 293 6.39 4.27 -13.03
CA ALA A 293 6.79 4.08 -11.64
C ALA A 293 7.03 2.61 -11.25
N LEU A 294 6.38 1.66 -11.91
CA LEU A 294 6.44 0.23 -11.60
C LEU A 294 7.18 -0.55 -12.70
N LYS A 295 7.95 -1.58 -12.33
CA LYS A 295 8.58 -2.53 -13.25
C LYS A 295 7.64 -3.64 -13.70
N ALA A 296 6.63 -3.94 -12.87
CA ALA A 296 5.60 -4.94 -13.12
C ALA A 296 4.27 -4.48 -12.50
N PRO A 297 3.12 -5.00 -12.98
CA PRO A 297 1.84 -4.73 -12.35
C PRO A 297 1.84 -5.10 -10.86
N TRP A 298 1.21 -4.27 -10.04
CA TRP A 298 1.09 -4.48 -8.61
C TRP A 298 -0.37 -4.79 -8.25
N THR A 299 -0.59 -5.84 -7.46
CA THR A 299 -1.94 -6.23 -7.02
C THR A 299 -2.04 -6.10 -5.50
N ILE A 300 -3.11 -5.47 -5.05
CA ILE A 300 -3.47 -5.28 -3.64
C ILE A 300 -4.81 -5.96 -3.41
N LYS A 301 -4.93 -6.73 -2.32
CA LYS A 301 -6.21 -7.31 -1.89
C LYS A 301 -6.56 -6.82 -0.51
N ARG A 302 -7.82 -6.43 -0.32
CA ARG A 302 -8.38 -6.01 0.96
C ARG A 302 -9.76 -6.56 1.18
N THR A 303 -10.06 -6.86 2.44
CA THR A 303 -11.42 -7.09 2.91
C THR A 303 -11.83 -5.95 3.81
N TYR A 304 -13.02 -5.44 3.59
CA TYR A 304 -13.69 -4.48 4.44
C TYR A 304 -14.86 -5.15 5.15
N ILE A 305 -15.16 -4.69 6.34
CA ILE A 305 -16.31 -5.11 7.15
C ILE A 305 -17.31 -3.98 7.25
N LEU A 306 -18.59 -4.32 7.14
CA LEU A 306 -19.67 -3.35 7.27
C LEU A 306 -19.77 -2.88 8.72
N ASP A 307 -19.66 -1.58 8.93
CA ASP A 307 -20.01 -0.94 10.19
C ASP A 307 -21.50 -0.56 10.15
N PRO A 308 -22.32 -1.11 11.01
CA PRO A 308 -23.77 -0.87 10.98
C PRO A 308 -24.20 0.51 11.50
N LYS A 309 -23.25 1.36 11.91
CA LYS A 309 -23.55 2.70 12.45
C LYS A 309 -23.90 3.73 11.40
#